data_2d6f0950cd0555612fea18d280a2bf74
#
_entry.id   2d6f0950cd0555612fea18d280a2bf74
#
_cell.length_a   1.000
_cell.length_b   1.000
_cell.length_c   1.000
_cell.angle_alpha   90.00
_cell.angle_beta   90.00
_cell.angle_gamma   90.00
#
_symmetry.space_group_name_H-M   'P 1'
#
loop_
_entity.id
_entity.type
_entity.pdbx_description
1 polymer ?
#
loop_
_entity_poly.entity_id
_entity_poly.type
_entity_poly.pdbx_seq_one_letter_code
_entity_poly.pdbx_strand_id
1 'polypeptide(L)'
;NITVVEAEAAEVPAGPAVIATGPLTSDAMSDAIQRYFGGQEYMSFFDAAAPLVTFSSIDMDKAWFASRYDRGDADYVNCAMDKDEYLAFVEALKTAEEAPVHGFEDKHVFEGCMPVEVMARRGVDTLRYGPLKPVGLKDPKTGREPYAVVQLRKDNAAGSVYNIVGF
;
A
#
# COMPACT_ATOMS: atom_id res chain seq x y z
N ASN A 1 8.58 26.07 26.66
CA ASN A 1 7.61 25.33 27.47
C ASN A 1 6.62 24.66 26.50
N ILE A 2 6.39 23.36 26.68
CA ILE A 2 5.45 22.56 25.87
C ILE A 2 4.42 21.99 26.86
N THR A 3 3.13 22.17 26.55
CA THR A 3 2.04 21.51 27.28
C THR A 3 1.47 20.41 26.37
N VAL A 4 1.41 19.19 26.87
CA VAL A 4 0.78 18.06 26.18
C VAL A 4 -0.65 17.93 26.73
N VAL A 5 -1.62 17.84 25.83
CA VAL A 5 -3.02 17.64 26.16
C VAL A 5 -3.49 16.36 25.45
N GLU A 6 -3.94 15.39 26.23
CA GLU A 6 -4.51 14.13 25.70
C GLU A 6 -6.04 14.31 25.58
N ALA A 7 -6.49 14.71 24.39
CA ALA A 7 -7.91 14.89 24.10
C ALA A 7 -8.16 14.78 22.60
N GLU A 8 -9.38 14.44 22.22
CA GLU A 8 -9.80 14.54 20.82
C GLU A 8 -9.84 16.04 20.42
N ALA A 9 -9.13 16.36 19.34
CA ALA A 9 -9.20 17.68 18.73
C ALA A 9 -10.29 17.67 17.65
N ALA A 10 -11.40 18.33 17.94
CA ALA A 10 -12.57 18.39 17.05
C ALA A 10 -12.72 19.72 16.31
N GLU A 11 -11.79 20.66 16.51
CA GLU A 11 -11.82 21.99 15.88
C GLU A 11 -10.42 22.42 15.44
N VAL A 12 -10.35 23.18 14.34
CA VAL A 12 -9.09 23.80 13.89
C VAL A 12 -8.74 24.94 14.86
N PRO A 13 -7.55 24.91 15.50
CA PRO A 13 -7.17 25.95 16.47
C PRO A 13 -7.07 27.32 15.80
N ALA A 14 -7.39 28.37 16.56
CA ALA A 14 -7.15 29.74 16.12
C ALA A 14 -5.65 30.07 16.15
N GLY A 15 -5.14 30.68 15.09
CA GLY A 15 -3.74 31.10 14.95
C GLY A 15 -2.87 30.07 14.20
N PRO A 16 -1.53 30.22 14.25
CA PRO A 16 -0.64 29.29 13.59
C PRO A 16 -0.74 27.89 14.22
N ALA A 17 -1.13 26.90 13.43
CA ALA A 17 -1.31 25.52 13.89
C ALA A 17 -0.78 24.50 12.85
N VAL A 18 -0.41 23.30 13.31
CA VAL A 18 -0.06 22.18 12.48
C VAL A 18 -0.98 21.02 12.84
N ILE A 19 -1.72 20.53 11.86
CA ILE A 19 -2.56 19.34 11.98
C ILE A 19 -1.78 18.20 11.32
N ALA A 20 -1.42 17.18 12.10
CA ALA A 20 -0.60 16.05 11.65
C ALA A 20 -1.20 14.71 12.11
N THR A 21 -2.51 14.57 11.95
CA THR A 21 -3.31 13.43 12.42
C THR A 21 -3.23 12.21 11.48
N GLY A 22 -2.72 12.41 10.26
CA GLY A 22 -2.53 11.33 9.29
C GLY A 22 -3.82 10.76 8.71
N PRO A 23 -3.78 9.55 8.13
CA PRO A 23 -4.92 8.96 7.42
C PRO A 23 -6.06 8.54 8.36
N LEU A 24 -5.79 8.35 9.64
CA LEU A 24 -6.79 7.99 10.66
C LEU A 24 -7.33 9.24 11.41
N THR A 25 -7.40 10.37 10.74
CA THR A 25 -8.02 11.59 11.27
C THR A 25 -9.48 11.32 11.63
N SER A 26 -9.91 11.72 12.83
CA SER A 26 -11.29 11.53 13.27
C SER A 26 -12.29 12.29 12.40
N ASP A 27 -13.53 11.79 12.34
CA ASP A 27 -14.61 12.42 11.57
C ASP A 27 -14.81 13.87 12.02
N ALA A 28 -14.78 14.14 13.34
CA ALA A 28 -14.95 15.47 13.90
C ALA A 28 -13.87 16.45 13.42
N MET A 29 -12.60 16.04 13.38
CA MET A 29 -11.50 16.87 12.86
C MET A 29 -11.59 17.01 11.34
N SER A 30 -11.97 15.97 10.61
CA SER A 30 -12.17 16.01 9.15
C SER A 30 -13.24 17.03 8.78
N ASP A 31 -14.38 17.01 9.47
CA ASP A 31 -15.46 17.98 9.28
C ASP A 31 -15.03 19.42 9.64
N ALA A 32 -14.22 19.57 10.69
CA ALA A 32 -13.70 20.87 11.10
C ALA A 32 -12.77 21.47 10.03
N ILE A 33 -11.90 20.63 9.45
CA ILE A 33 -11.00 21.04 8.37
C ILE A 33 -11.80 21.40 7.11
N GLN A 34 -12.79 20.60 6.71
CA GLN A 34 -13.65 20.90 5.58
C GLN A 34 -14.39 22.24 5.76
N ARG A 35 -14.97 22.47 6.92
CA ARG A 35 -15.62 23.75 7.25
C ARG A 35 -14.64 24.93 7.17
N TYR A 36 -13.41 24.76 7.67
CA TYR A 36 -12.39 25.80 7.66
C TYR A 36 -12.03 26.24 6.24
N PHE A 37 -12.00 25.31 5.27
CA PHE A 37 -11.74 25.58 3.86
C PHE A 37 -12.99 25.87 3.03
N GLY A 38 -14.12 26.18 3.66
CA GLY A 38 -15.35 26.60 2.97
C GLY A 38 -16.18 25.46 2.39
N GLY A 39 -16.06 24.26 2.91
CA GLY A 39 -16.87 23.10 2.52
C GLY A 39 -16.53 22.53 1.13
N GLN A 40 -15.34 22.80 0.61
CA GLN A 40 -14.91 22.25 -0.68
C GLN A 40 -14.51 20.78 -0.52
N GLU A 41 -15.01 19.92 -1.41
CA GLU A 41 -14.76 18.47 -1.46
C GLU A 41 -13.34 18.10 -1.94
N TYR A 42 -12.32 18.84 -1.51
CA TYR A 42 -10.93 18.60 -1.96
C TYR A 42 -10.08 17.80 -0.95
N MET A 43 -10.67 17.37 0.15
CA MET A 43 -9.93 16.58 1.13
C MET A 43 -10.26 15.10 0.94
N SER A 44 -9.29 14.38 0.45
CA SER A 44 -9.34 12.92 0.35
C SER A 44 -8.46 12.32 1.44
N PHE A 45 -9.02 11.46 2.26
CA PHE A 45 -8.29 10.66 3.23
C PHE A 45 -8.23 9.23 2.72
N PHE A 46 -7.03 8.70 2.60
CA PHE A 46 -6.83 7.30 2.24
C PHE A 46 -6.03 6.62 3.33
N ASP A 47 -6.52 5.51 3.83
CA ASP A 47 -5.71 4.58 4.59
C ASP A 47 -4.82 3.82 3.60
N ALA A 48 -3.55 4.21 3.56
CA ALA A 48 -2.54 3.60 2.70
C ALA A 48 -1.71 2.54 3.47
N ALA A 49 -2.30 1.89 4.47
CA ALA A 49 -1.62 0.84 5.22
C ALA A 49 -1.37 -0.37 4.31
N ALA A 50 -0.11 -0.61 3.94
CA ALA A 50 0.26 -1.80 3.20
C ALA A 50 -0.01 -3.06 4.04
N PRO A 51 -0.53 -4.15 3.45
CA PRO A 51 -0.71 -5.42 4.14
C PRO A 51 0.61 -5.95 4.69
N LEU A 52 0.59 -6.45 5.92
CA LEU A 52 1.76 -7.02 6.58
C LEU A 52 1.68 -8.54 6.62
N VAL A 53 2.82 -9.18 6.39
CA VAL A 53 3.00 -10.62 6.52
C VAL A 53 4.18 -10.95 7.42
N THR A 54 4.11 -12.04 8.16
CA THR A 54 5.26 -12.53 8.94
C THR A 54 6.25 -13.24 8.03
N PHE A 55 7.54 -13.13 8.32
CA PHE A 55 8.57 -13.85 7.55
C PHE A 55 8.31 -15.37 7.54
N SER A 56 7.86 -15.92 8.66
CA SER A 56 7.55 -17.34 8.78
C SER A 56 6.39 -17.85 7.90
N SER A 57 5.55 -16.93 7.39
CA SER A 57 4.48 -17.27 6.45
C SER A 57 4.93 -17.28 4.99
N ILE A 58 6.16 -16.85 4.70
CA ILE A 58 6.70 -16.79 3.35
C ILE A 58 7.35 -18.12 3.00
N ASP A 59 6.90 -18.74 1.92
CA ASP A 59 7.52 -19.95 1.36
C ASP A 59 8.83 -19.56 0.62
N MET A 60 9.95 -19.63 1.35
CA MET A 60 11.26 -19.28 0.80
C MET A 60 11.78 -20.28 -0.25
N ASP A 61 11.12 -21.42 -0.43
CA ASP A 61 11.41 -22.30 -1.56
C ASP A 61 10.88 -21.73 -2.89
N LYS A 62 9.91 -20.80 -2.81
CA LYS A 62 9.31 -20.10 -3.96
C LYS A 62 9.70 -18.63 -4.06
N ALA A 63 10.38 -18.11 -3.06
CA ALA A 63 10.80 -16.72 -2.97
C ALA A 63 12.31 -16.58 -2.84
N TRP A 64 12.83 -15.39 -3.14
CA TRP A 64 14.28 -15.12 -2.98
C TRP A 64 14.52 -13.66 -2.60
N PHE A 65 15.66 -13.41 -1.97
CA PHE A 65 16.13 -12.06 -1.68
C PHE A 65 16.83 -11.46 -2.88
N ALA A 66 16.39 -10.30 -3.33
CA ALA A 66 17.10 -9.49 -4.33
C ALA A 66 16.56 -8.06 -4.37
N SER A 67 17.38 -7.14 -4.84
CA SER A 67 16.96 -5.80 -5.27
C SER A 67 16.96 -5.70 -6.79
N ARG A 68 16.14 -4.81 -7.35
CA ARG A 68 16.05 -4.62 -8.80
C ARG A 68 17.39 -4.18 -9.37
N TYR A 69 17.77 -4.79 -10.48
CA TYR A 69 19.02 -4.52 -11.20
C TYR A 69 20.28 -4.79 -10.36
N ASP A 70 20.19 -5.63 -9.33
CA ASP A 70 21.26 -5.92 -8.37
C ASP A 70 21.86 -4.63 -7.74
N ARG A 71 21.01 -3.62 -7.50
CA ARG A 71 21.43 -2.34 -6.91
C ARG A 71 21.14 -2.33 -5.42
N GLY A 72 22.18 -2.03 -4.62
CA GLY A 72 22.08 -1.99 -3.16
C GLY A 72 22.06 -3.37 -2.51
N ASP A 73 21.57 -3.42 -1.27
CA ASP A 73 21.42 -4.67 -0.53
C ASP A 73 20.18 -5.44 -0.99
N ALA A 74 20.15 -6.74 -0.74
CA ALA A 74 19.02 -7.61 -1.08
C ALA A 74 17.87 -7.43 -0.08
N ASP A 75 17.26 -6.23 -0.05
CA ASP A 75 16.29 -5.80 0.97
C ASP A 75 14.87 -6.30 0.75
N TYR A 76 14.61 -6.88 -0.43
CA TYR A 76 13.28 -7.33 -0.80
C TYR A 76 13.23 -8.84 -0.93
N VAL A 77 12.16 -9.44 -0.41
CA VAL A 77 11.77 -10.80 -0.78
C VAL A 77 10.90 -10.72 -2.02
N ASN A 78 11.22 -11.50 -3.03
CA ASN A 78 10.53 -11.52 -4.31
C ASN A 78 9.81 -12.85 -4.49
N CYS A 79 8.48 -12.79 -4.69
CA CYS A 79 7.64 -13.96 -4.94
C CYS A 79 7.25 -13.95 -6.43
N ALA A 80 7.85 -14.85 -7.21
CA ALA A 80 7.55 -14.98 -8.63
C ALA A 80 6.18 -15.61 -8.86
N MET A 81 5.55 -15.19 -9.94
CA MET A 81 4.37 -15.83 -10.50
C MET A 81 4.61 -16.13 -11.97
N ASP A 82 4.17 -17.29 -12.42
CA ASP A 82 3.97 -17.57 -13.84
C ASP A 82 2.68 -16.90 -14.34
N LYS A 83 2.32 -17.11 -15.60
CA LYS A 83 1.15 -16.47 -16.19
C LYS A 83 -0.16 -16.96 -15.56
N ASP A 84 -0.28 -18.24 -15.31
CA ASP A 84 -1.51 -18.84 -14.81
C ASP A 84 -1.72 -18.48 -13.33
N GLU A 85 -0.65 -18.49 -12.52
CA GLU A 85 -0.65 -18.01 -11.14
C GLU A 85 -1.02 -16.53 -11.07
N TYR A 86 -0.47 -15.70 -11.96
CA TYR A 86 -0.80 -14.28 -12.03
C TYR A 86 -2.28 -14.04 -12.37
N LEU A 87 -2.82 -14.76 -13.36
CA LEU A 87 -4.22 -14.62 -13.74
C LEU A 87 -5.16 -15.05 -12.61
N ALA A 88 -4.84 -16.14 -11.91
CA ALA A 88 -5.58 -16.59 -10.75
C ALA A 88 -5.53 -15.57 -9.59
N PHE A 89 -4.35 -14.96 -9.37
CA PHE A 89 -4.17 -13.92 -8.37
C PHE A 89 -4.99 -12.65 -8.68
N VAL A 90 -4.98 -12.17 -9.93
CA VAL A 90 -5.78 -11.02 -10.34
C VAL A 90 -7.28 -11.28 -10.16
N GLU A 91 -7.74 -12.49 -10.49
CA GLU A 91 -9.15 -12.85 -10.30
C GLU A 91 -9.53 -12.95 -8.82
N ALA A 92 -8.65 -13.48 -7.97
CA ALA A 92 -8.84 -13.50 -6.54
C ALA A 92 -8.95 -12.08 -5.95
N LEU A 93 -8.11 -11.14 -6.40
CA LEU A 93 -8.19 -9.73 -5.98
C LEU A 93 -9.52 -9.05 -6.38
N LYS A 94 -10.06 -9.37 -7.57
CA LYS A 94 -11.33 -8.79 -8.03
C LYS A 94 -12.54 -9.26 -7.22
N THR A 95 -12.46 -10.45 -6.65
CA THR A 95 -13.54 -11.11 -5.93
C THR A 95 -13.32 -11.16 -4.41
N ALA A 96 -12.20 -10.64 -3.93
CA ALA A 96 -11.89 -10.58 -2.51
C ALA A 96 -12.88 -9.68 -1.75
N GLU A 97 -13.09 -10.00 -0.49
CA GLU A 97 -13.78 -9.12 0.44
C GLU A 97 -12.93 -7.88 0.69
N GLU A 98 -13.52 -6.71 0.56
CA GLU A 98 -12.87 -5.43 0.79
C GLU A 98 -13.17 -4.91 2.18
N ALA A 99 -12.23 -4.16 2.76
CA ALA A 99 -12.49 -3.42 3.97
C ALA A 99 -13.63 -2.40 3.73
N PRO A 100 -14.51 -2.17 4.71
CA PRO A 100 -15.56 -1.18 4.56
C PRO A 100 -14.95 0.21 4.33
N VAL A 101 -15.36 0.85 3.25
CA VAL A 101 -14.97 2.23 2.91
C VAL A 101 -15.71 3.19 3.84
N HIS A 102 -14.99 4.02 4.58
CA HIS A 102 -15.59 5.06 5.40
C HIS A 102 -16.19 6.17 4.52
N GLY A 103 -17.26 6.84 4.99
CA GLY A 103 -18.04 7.77 4.17
C GLY A 103 -17.29 9.02 3.68
N PHE A 104 -16.10 9.29 4.21
CA PHE A 104 -15.19 10.37 3.79
C PHE A 104 -14.08 9.87 2.85
N GLU A 105 -13.92 8.57 2.67
CA GLU A 105 -13.00 7.99 1.69
C GLU A 105 -13.59 8.21 0.29
N ASP A 106 -12.92 9.06 -0.48
CA ASP A 106 -13.40 9.47 -1.78
C ASP A 106 -13.41 8.29 -2.76
N LYS A 107 -14.45 8.22 -3.57
CA LYS A 107 -14.53 7.28 -4.71
C LYS A 107 -13.51 7.64 -5.80
N HIS A 108 -12.89 8.81 -5.72
CA HIS A 108 -11.85 9.28 -6.62
C HIS A 108 -10.47 8.97 -6.04
N VAL A 109 -9.96 7.78 -6.32
CA VAL A 109 -8.60 7.37 -5.95
C VAL A 109 -7.56 8.17 -6.71
N PHE A 110 -6.56 8.67 -5.98
CA PHE A 110 -5.41 9.34 -6.58
C PHE A 110 -4.54 8.31 -7.34
N GLU A 111 -4.21 8.59 -8.60
CA GLU A 111 -3.48 7.66 -9.47
C GLU A 111 -2.17 7.10 -8.86
N GLY A 112 -1.47 7.91 -8.08
CA GLY A 112 -0.22 7.50 -7.44
C GLY A 112 -0.35 6.60 -6.21
N CYS A 113 -1.57 6.48 -5.65
CA CYS A 113 -1.87 5.71 -4.43
C CYS A 113 -3.11 4.83 -4.64
N MET A 114 -3.25 4.26 -5.84
CA MET A 114 -4.42 3.47 -6.18
C MET A 114 -4.38 2.11 -5.49
N PRO A 115 -5.46 1.71 -4.78
CA PRO A 115 -5.57 0.39 -4.19
C PRO A 115 -5.42 -0.74 -5.22
N VAL A 116 -4.83 -1.84 -4.80
CA VAL A 116 -4.51 -2.98 -5.69
C VAL A 116 -5.76 -3.59 -6.33
N GLU A 117 -6.87 -3.65 -5.61
CA GLU A 117 -8.16 -4.17 -6.10
C GLU A 117 -8.76 -3.26 -7.19
N VAL A 118 -8.58 -1.94 -7.07
CA VAL A 118 -8.99 -0.99 -8.11
C VAL A 118 -8.15 -1.17 -9.38
N MET A 119 -6.82 -1.34 -9.21
CA MET A 119 -5.93 -1.65 -10.34
C MET A 119 -6.30 -2.96 -11.01
N ALA A 120 -6.60 -4.01 -10.24
CA ALA A 120 -7.01 -5.31 -10.77
C ALA A 120 -8.28 -5.23 -11.64
N ARG A 121 -9.24 -4.37 -11.26
CA ARG A 121 -10.50 -4.15 -12.01
C ARG A 121 -10.31 -3.33 -13.28
N ARG A 122 -9.29 -2.47 -13.36
CA ARG A 122 -9.01 -1.67 -14.56
C ARG A 122 -8.57 -2.50 -15.75
N GLY A 123 -7.92 -3.63 -15.51
CA GLY A 123 -7.50 -4.54 -16.58
C GLY A 123 -6.54 -5.60 -16.09
N VAL A 124 -6.53 -6.74 -16.77
CA VAL A 124 -5.73 -7.90 -16.40
C VAL A 124 -4.23 -7.61 -16.36
N ASP A 125 -3.74 -6.70 -17.18
CA ASP A 125 -2.30 -6.37 -17.25
C ASP A 125 -1.90 -5.17 -16.38
N THR A 126 -2.85 -4.47 -15.74
CA THR A 126 -2.58 -3.25 -14.97
C THR A 126 -1.56 -3.49 -13.86
N LEU A 127 -1.71 -4.56 -13.09
CA LEU A 127 -0.78 -4.89 -12.00
C LEU A 127 0.58 -5.32 -12.54
N ARG A 128 0.63 -6.07 -13.65
CA ARG A 128 1.86 -6.57 -14.25
C ARG A 128 2.74 -5.45 -14.79
N TYR A 129 2.16 -4.38 -15.30
CA TYR A 129 2.90 -3.18 -15.74
C TYR A 129 3.01 -2.11 -14.64
N GLY A 130 2.36 -2.34 -13.50
CA GLY A 130 2.39 -1.52 -12.29
C GLY A 130 3.26 -2.12 -11.19
N PRO A 131 2.68 -2.35 -10.00
CA PRO A 131 3.42 -2.78 -8.81
C PRO A 131 4.04 -4.18 -8.94
N LEU A 132 3.46 -5.07 -9.74
CA LEU A 132 3.94 -6.45 -9.92
C LEU A 132 4.85 -6.65 -11.13
N LYS A 133 5.39 -5.57 -11.70
CA LYS A 133 6.30 -5.67 -12.86
C LYS A 133 7.56 -6.48 -12.50
N PRO A 134 8.00 -7.41 -13.37
CA PRO A 134 9.18 -8.25 -13.09
C PRO A 134 10.50 -7.59 -13.45
N VAL A 135 10.48 -6.45 -14.14
CA VAL A 135 11.65 -5.80 -14.73
C VAL A 135 12.80 -5.62 -13.76
N GLY A 136 13.98 -6.06 -14.13
CA GLY A 136 15.20 -5.97 -13.32
C GLY A 136 15.32 -7.03 -12.21
N LEU A 137 14.44 -8.03 -12.20
CA LEU A 137 14.50 -9.17 -11.29
C LEU A 137 14.66 -10.46 -12.08
N LYS A 138 15.61 -11.30 -11.66
CA LYS A 138 15.81 -12.64 -12.23
C LYS A 138 15.54 -13.68 -11.19
N ASP A 139 14.67 -14.61 -11.50
CA ASP A 139 14.44 -15.78 -10.66
C ASP A 139 15.72 -16.66 -10.68
N PRO A 140 16.34 -16.91 -9.51
CA PRO A 140 17.57 -17.69 -9.44
C PRO A 140 17.41 -19.15 -9.91
N LYS A 141 16.19 -19.68 -9.90
CA LYS A 141 15.90 -21.05 -10.36
C LYS A 141 15.87 -21.17 -11.87
N THR A 142 15.33 -20.16 -12.53
CA THR A 142 15.14 -20.18 -14.00
C THR A 142 16.17 -19.35 -14.74
N GLY A 143 16.86 -18.41 -14.06
CA GLY A 143 17.76 -17.42 -14.64
C GLY A 143 17.06 -16.36 -15.49
N ARG A 144 15.72 -16.32 -15.50
CA ARG A 144 14.89 -15.45 -16.33
C ARG A 144 14.04 -14.51 -15.50
N GLU A 145 13.57 -13.43 -16.13
CA GLU A 145 12.51 -12.60 -15.54
C GLU A 145 11.22 -13.43 -15.46
N PRO A 146 10.55 -13.48 -14.29
CA PRO A 146 9.25 -14.14 -14.16
C PRO A 146 8.16 -13.37 -14.92
N TYR A 147 6.96 -13.93 -14.99
CA TYR A 147 5.84 -13.23 -15.62
C TYR A 147 5.37 -12.02 -14.80
N ALA A 148 5.28 -12.17 -13.48
CA ALA A 148 5.02 -11.11 -12.53
C ALA A 148 5.72 -11.40 -11.18
N VAL A 149 5.88 -10.38 -10.33
CA VAL A 149 6.54 -10.53 -9.01
C VAL A 149 5.80 -9.71 -7.97
N VAL A 150 5.41 -10.33 -6.86
CA VAL A 150 5.08 -9.62 -5.63
C VAL A 150 6.38 -9.35 -4.88
N GLN A 151 6.64 -8.09 -4.55
CA GLN A 151 7.78 -7.70 -3.73
C GLN A 151 7.34 -7.43 -2.29
N LEU A 152 8.07 -7.97 -1.34
CA LEU A 152 7.88 -7.76 0.08
C LEU A 152 9.08 -6.97 0.61
N ARG A 153 8.82 -5.85 1.27
CA ARG A 153 9.85 -5.02 1.89
C ARG A 153 9.89 -5.27 3.39
N LYS A 154 11.09 -5.44 3.93
CA LYS A 154 11.30 -5.56 5.38
C LYS A 154 10.72 -4.35 6.11
N ASP A 155 9.84 -4.61 7.09
CA ASP A 155 9.14 -3.57 7.84
C ASP A 155 9.79 -3.25 9.20
N ASN A 156 10.53 -4.20 9.78
CA ASN A 156 11.22 -4.02 11.05
C ASN A 156 12.69 -4.46 10.98
N ALA A 157 13.52 -3.93 11.88
CA ALA A 157 14.95 -4.25 11.93
C ALA A 157 15.26 -5.74 12.12
N ALA A 158 14.40 -6.47 12.83
CA ALA A 158 14.55 -7.91 13.06
C ALA A 158 14.27 -8.76 11.80
N GLY A 159 13.64 -8.19 10.76
CA GLY A 159 13.26 -8.93 9.56
C GLY A 159 12.20 -9.99 9.81
N SER A 160 11.37 -9.82 10.83
CA SER A 160 10.29 -10.74 11.17
C SER A 160 8.96 -10.39 10.53
N VAL A 161 8.82 -9.15 10.03
CA VAL A 161 7.61 -8.62 9.39
C VAL A 161 7.98 -7.94 8.08
N TYR A 162 7.17 -8.16 7.07
CA TYR A 162 7.32 -7.60 5.73
C TYR A 162 6.02 -6.96 5.26
N ASN A 163 6.12 -5.82 4.57
CA ASN A 163 4.98 -5.22 3.89
C ASN A 163 4.96 -5.59 2.41
N ILE A 164 3.75 -5.72 1.85
CA ILE A 164 3.55 -6.01 0.43
C ILE A 164 3.63 -4.68 -0.34
N VAL A 165 4.60 -4.58 -1.24
CA VAL A 165 4.87 -3.34 -1.97
C VAL A 165 3.84 -3.09 -3.06
N GLY A 166 3.20 -1.93 -3.04
CA GLY A 166 2.24 -1.50 -4.06
C GLY A 166 0.81 -2.02 -3.86
N PHE A 167 0.50 -2.45 -2.63
CA PHE A 167 -0.84 -2.87 -2.22
C PHE A 167 -1.47 -1.84 -1.32
#